data_254e2aaa68f67d0675f6908536b99b75
#
_entry.id   254e2aaa68f67d0675f6908536b99b75
#
_cell.length_a   1.000
_cell.length_b   1.000
_cell.length_c   1.000
_cell.angle_alpha   90.00
_cell.angle_beta   90.00
_cell.angle_gamma   90.00
#
_symmetry.space_group_name_H-M   'P 1'
#
loop_
_entity.id
_entity.type
_entity.pdbx_description
1 polymer ?
#
loop_
_entity_poly.entity_id
_entity_poly.type
_entity_poly.pdbx_seq_one_letter_code
_entity_poly.pdbx_strand_id
1 'polypeptide(L)'
;RERKIENQLSEAAKAREEMKNLKSEHQALLIQAKDERDQILADARKIRDKLYEESKEKAYQEAQLIVEEARNAIHFEKMKAMTEIKNEIANMSIEIAEKVLQKELSDKTQQEKLVNEWIKELNFN
;
A
#
# COMPACT_ATOMS: atom_id res chain seq x y z
N ARG A 1 -32.91 -23.78 82.85
CA ARG A 1 -31.71 -24.43 82.25
C ARG A 1 -32.00 -25.09 80.93
N GLU A 2 -33.09 -25.81 80.79
CA GLU A 2 -33.48 -26.50 79.58
C GLU A 2 -33.77 -25.50 78.43
N ARG A 3 -34.40 -24.36 78.67
CA ARG A 3 -34.64 -23.31 77.64
C ARG A 3 -33.37 -22.65 77.14
N LYS A 4 -32.36 -22.49 77.99
CA LYS A 4 -31.08 -21.96 77.56
C LYS A 4 -30.32 -22.91 76.63
N ILE A 5 -30.38 -24.21 76.92
CA ILE A 5 -29.74 -25.24 76.14
C ILE A 5 -30.46 -25.40 74.80
N GLU A 6 -31.79 -25.37 74.77
CA GLU A 6 -32.58 -25.41 73.54
C GLU A 6 -32.35 -24.18 72.68
N ASN A 7 -32.26 -22.98 73.26
CA ASN A 7 -31.95 -21.79 72.55
C ASN A 7 -30.52 -21.78 71.97
N GLN A 8 -29.55 -22.29 72.72
CA GLN A 8 -28.18 -22.44 72.25
C GLN A 8 -28.08 -23.46 71.12
N LEU A 9 -28.78 -24.55 71.16
CA LEU A 9 -28.87 -25.57 70.12
C LEU A 9 -29.55 -25.01 68.86
N SER A 10 -30.62 -24.22 69.05
CA SER A 10 -31.31 -23.54 67.96
C SER A 10 -30.44 -22.52 67.24
N GLU A 11 -29.70 -21.71 68.02
CA GLU A 11 -28.75 -20.74 67.48
C GLU A 11 -27.58 -21.40 66.71
N ALA A 12 -27.07 -22.53 67.26
CA ALA A 12 -26.04 -23.30 66.64
C ALA A 12 -26.52 -23.90 65.31
N ALA A 13 -27.76 -24.40 65.27
CA ALA A 13 -28.40 -24.95 64.07
C ALA A 13 -28.59 -23.86 63.02
N LYS A 14 -29.03 -22.66 63.43
CA LYS A 14 -29.14 -21.50 62.49
C LYS A 14 -27.79 -21.08 61.94
N ALA A 15 -26.78 -21.03 62.78
CA ALA A 15 -25.41 -20.68 62.35
C ALA A 15 -24.87 -21.69 61.33
N ARG A 16 -25.12 -22.98 61.53
CA ARG A 16 -24.73 -24.02 60.57
C ARG A 16 -25.46 -23.88 59.22
N GLU A 17 -26.75 -23.58 59.26
CA GLU A 17 -27.56 -23.36 58.07
C GLU A 17 -27.10 -22.13 57.30
N GLU A 18 -26.82 -21.02 57.97
CA GLU A 18 -26.25 -19.79 57.41
C GLU A 18 -24.89 -20.06 56.76
N MET A 19 -24.01 -20.80 57.44
CA MET A 19 -22.71 -21.21 56.91
C MET A 19 -22.86 -22.06 55.64
N LYS A 20 -23.80 -23.01 55.65
CA LYS A 20 -24.09 -23.86 54.50
C LYS A 20 -24.60 -23.05 53.31
N ASN A 21 -25.51 -22.11 53.55
CA ASN A 21 -26.03 -21.20 52.51
C ASN A 21 -24.93 -20.28 51.98
N LEU A 22 -24.11 -19.70 52.86
CA LEU A 22 -22.98 -18.86 52.47
C LEU A 22 -21.99 -19.63 51.59
N LYS A 23 -21.69 -20.88 51.96
CA LYS A 23 -20.79 -21.73 51.17
C LYS A 23 -21.37 -22.04 49.79
N SER A 24 -22.66 -22.32 49.73
CA SER A 24 -23.39 -22.58 48.50
C SER A 24 -23.39 -21.34 47.58
N GLU A 25 -23.69 -20.15 48.14
CA GLU A 25 -23.65 -18.89 47.42
C GLU A 25 -22.24 -18.57 46.92
N HIS A 26 -21.21 -18.81 47.72
CA HIS A 26 -19.82 -18.62 47.37
C HIS A 26 -19.43 -19.50 46.17
N GLN A 27 -19.82 -20.78 46.20
CA GLN A 27 -19.59 -21.70 45.09
C GLN A 27 -20.31 -21.27 43.81
N ALA A 28 -21.56 -20.80 43.93
CA ALA A 28 -22.33 -20.30 42.80
C ALA A 28 -21.67 -19.05 42.19
N LEU A 29 -21.18 -18.12 43.01
CA LEU A 29 -20.46 -16.96 42.58
C LEU A 29 -19.14 -17.30 41.84
N LEU A 30 -18.40 -18.30 42.35
CA LEU A 30 -17.19 -18.77 41.69
C LEU A 30 -17.46 -19.37 40.31
N ILE A 31 -18.53 -20.17 40.19
CA ILE A 31 -18.96 -20.75 38.93
C ILE A 31 -19.34 -19.63 37.94
N GLN A 32 -20.16 -18.68 38.40
CA GLN A 32 -20.57 -17.53 37.59
C GLN A 32 -19.38 -16.70 37.14
N ALA A 33 -18.44 -16.42 38.05
CA ALA A 33 -17.22 -15.66 37.71
C ALA A 33 -16.33 -16.37 36.67
N LYS A 34 -16.22 -17.70 36.77
CA LYS A 34 -15.49 -18.51 35.77
C LYS A 34 -16.18 -18.49 34.43
N ASP A 35 -17.50 -18.58 34.41
CA ASP A 35 -18.28 -18.51 33.16
C ASP A 35 -18.17 -17.16 32.52
N GLU A 36 -18.23 -16.06 33.28
CA GLU A 36 -18.02 -14.71 32.78
C GLU A 36 -16.60 -14.53 32.25
N ARG A 37 -15.60 -15.05 32.95
CA ARG A 37 -14.20 -15.03 32.49
C ARG A 37 -14.07 -15.73 31.13
N ASP A 38 -14.65 -16.95 31.03
CA ASP A 38 -14.57 -17.73 29.80
C ASP A 38 -15.29 -17.03 28.65
N GLN A 39 -16.41 -16.36 28.92
CA GLN A 39 -17.15 -15.57 27.95
C GLN A 39 -16.32 -14.35 27.48
N ILE A 40 -15.72 -13.62 28.40
CA ILE A 40 -14.85 -12.47 28.11
C ILE A 40 -13.67 -12.92 27.25
N LEU A 41 -13.02 -14.03 27.60
CA LEU A 41 -11.91 -14.57 26.82
C LEU A 41 -12.35 -15.02 25.42
N ALA A 42 -13.51 -15.64 25.31
CA ALA A 42 -14.05 -16.05 24.01
C ALA A 42 -14.36 -14.84 23.12
N ASP A 43 -14.97 -13.80 23.69
CA ASP A 43 -15.27 -12.55 23.00
C ASP A 43 -13.98 -11.82 22.57
N ALA A 44 -12.99 -11.77 23.45
CA ALA A 44 -11.69 -11.18 23.15
C ALA A 44 -10.99 -11.91 22.00
N ARG A 45 -11.06 -13.24 21.96
CA ARG A 45 -10.50 -14.04 20.86
C ARG A 45 -11.20 -13.76 19.54
N LYS A 46 -12.53 -13.63 19.54
CA LYS A 46 -13.30 -13.27 18.35
C LYS A 46 -12.91 -11.90 17.82
N ILE A 47 -12.77 -10.93 18.71
CA ILE A 47 -12.33 -9.57 18.35
C ILE A 47 -10.93 -9.62 17.78
N ARG A 48 -10.02 -10.35 18.40
CA ARG A 48 -8.65 -10.54 17.91
C ARG A 48 -8.65 -11.12 16.50
N ASP A 49 -9.39 -12.19 16.28
CA ASP A 49 -9.43 -12.87 14.99
C ASP A 49 -10.03 -11.95 13.91
N LYS A 50 -11.07 -11.21 14.25
CA LYS A 50 -11.67 -10.22 13.35
C LYS A 50 -10.70 -9.10 12.99
N LEU A 51 -10.02 -8.53 13.99
CA LEU A 51 -9.01 -7.49 13.76
C LEU A 51 -7.86 -8.00 12.90
N TYR A 52 -7.41 -9.23 13.14
CA TYR A 52 -6.36 -9.85 12.34
C TYR A 52 -6.77 -9.99 10.87
N GLU A 53 -7.97 -10.51 10.60
CA GLU A 53 -8.48 -10.68 9.24
C GLU A 53 -8.71 -9.32 8.55
N GLU A 54 -9.27 -8.34 9.26
CA GLU A 54 -9.45 -6.99 8.72
C GLU A 54 -8.12 -6.31 8.40
N SER A 55 -7.13 -6.46 9.28
CA SER A 55 -5.78 -5.89 9.08
C SER A 55 -5.07 -6.55 7.91
N LYS A 56 -5.22 -7.86 7.76
CA LYS A 56 -4.68 -8.63 6.64
C LYS A 56 -5.29 -8.19 5.32
N GLU A 57 -6.60 -8.01 5.28
CA GLU A 57 -7.30 -7.52 4.09
C GLU A 57 -6.89 -6.10 3.72
N LYS A 58 -6.78 -5.20 4.69
CA LYS A 58 -6.27 -3.84 4.47
C LYS A 58 -4.85 -3.83 3.93
N ALA A 59 -3.98 -4.65 4.52
CA ALA A 59 -2.59 -4.77 4.07
C ALA A 59 -2.51 -5.27 2.63
N TYR A 60 -3.35 -6.23 2.27
CA TYR A 60 -3.44 -6.74 0.91
C TYR A 60 -3.90 -5.65 -0.07
N GLN A 61 -4.96 -4.91 0.28
CA GLN A 61 -5.46 -3.81 -0.55
C GLN A 61 -4.43 -2.70 -0.72
N GLU A 62 -3.74 -2.32 0.35
CA GLU A 62 -2.67 -1.32 0.29
C GLU A 62 -1.50 -1.79 -0.59
N ALA A 63 -1.12 -3.06 -0.46
CA ALA A 63 -0.08 -3.64 -1.30
C ALA A 63 -0.46 -3.61 -2.78
N GLN A 64 -1.72 -3.92 -3.11
CA GLN A 64 -2.21 -3.84 -4.49
C GLN A 64 -2.21 -2.40 -5.02
N LEU A 65 -2.61 -1.43 -4.21
CA LEU A 65 -2.55 -0.02 -4.59
C LEU A 65 -1.12 0.44 -4.88
N ILE A 66 -0.17 0.04 -4.03
CA ILE A 66 1.25 0.36 -4.22
C ILE A 66 1.76 -0.23 -5.53
N VAL A 67 1.43 -1.47 -5.83
CA VAL A 67 1.83 -2.12 -7.08
C VAL A 67 1.19 -1.44 -8.29
N GLU A 68 -0.08 -1.07 -8.21
CA GLU A 68 -0.78 -0.37 -9.28
C GLU A 68 -0.18 1.01 -9.54
N GLU A 69 0.08 1.78 -8.49
CA GLU A 69 0.75 3.08 -8.57
C GLU A 69 2.15 2.95 -9.20
N ALA A 70 2.91 1.92 -8.80
CA ALA A 70 4.22 1.65 -9.38
C ALA A 70 4.14 1.32 -10.87
N ARG A 71 3.16 0.52 -11.28
CA ARG A 71 2.93 0.20 -12.69
C ARG A 71 2.55 1.45 -13.49
N ASN A 72 1.69 2.29 -12.94
CA ASN A 72 1.30 3.54 -13.57
C ASN A 72 2.49 4.50 -13.68
N ALA A 73 3.33 4.59 -12.66
CA ALA A 73 4.55 5.40 -12.69
C ALA A 73 5.53 4.90 -13.76
N ILE A 74 5.72 3.59 -13.86
CA ILE A 74 6.56 2.97 -14.89
C ILE A 74 6.02 3.27 -16.29
N HIS A 75 4.71 3.13 -16.48
CA HIS A 75 4.07 3.44 -17.76
C HIS A 75 4.27 4.91 -18.15
N PHE A 76 4.07 5.81 -17.20
CA PHE A 76 4.27 7.25 -17.40
C PHE A 76 5.72 7.57 -17.77
N GLU A 77 6.69 7.01 -17.03
CA GLU A 77 8.11 7.20 -17.33
C GLU A 77 8.49 6.64 -18.70
N LYS A 78 7.94 5.49 -19.06
CA LYS A 78 8.13 4.90 -20.38
C LYS A 78 7.61 5.81 -21.49
N MET A 79 6.41 6.33 -21.35
CA MET A 79 5.82 7.25 -22.35
C MET A 79 6.61 8.55 -22.47
N LYS A 80 7.07 9.07 -21.34
CA LYS A 80 7.93 10.25 -21.29
C LYS A 80 9.25 9.99 -22.01
N ALA A 81 9.91 8.88 -21.72
CA ALA A 81 11.16 8.49 -22.37
C ALA A 81 10.98 8.30 -23.88
N MET A 82 9.88 7.68 -24.31
CA MET A 82 9.58 7.52 -25.72
C MET A 82 9.39 8.87 -26.44
N THR A 83 8.72 9.81 -25.78
CA THR A 83 8.54 11.17 -26.31
C THR A 83 9.87 11.89 -26.43
N GLU A 84 10.74 11.81 -25.43
CA GLU A 84 12.08 12.39 -25.44
C GLU A 84 12.93 11.81 -26.58
N ILE A 85 12.89 10.49 -26.76
CA ILE A 85 13.60 9.81 -27.87
C ILE A 85 13.08 10.26 -29.22
N LYS A 86 11.77 10.34 -29.40
CA LYS A 86 11.16 10.85 -30.65
C LYS A 86 11.59 12.27 -30.96
N ASN A 87 11.59 13.14 -29.96
CA ASN A 87 12.02 14.53 -30.10
C ASN A 87 13.50 14.61 -30.46
N GLU A 88 14.34 13.81 -29.83
CA GLU A 88 15.78 13.79 -30.13
C GLU A 88 16.05 13.27 -31.54
N ILE A 89 15.35 12.19 -31.97
CA ILE A 89 15.45 11.68 -33.35
C ILE A 89 15.00 12.75 -34.34
N ALA A 90 13.92 13.49 -34.05
CA ALA A 90 13.44 14.55 -34.91
C ALA A 90 14.48 15.66 -35.03
N ASN A 91 15.08 16.08 -33.92
CA ASN A 91 16.14 17.10 -33.91
C ASN A 91 17.39 16.65 -34.68
N MET A 92 17.82 15.42 -34.46
CA MET A 92 18.95 14.85 -35.20
C MET A 92 18.67 14.74 -36.68
N SER A 93 17.45 14.40 -37.09
CA SER A 93 17.03 14.35 -38.49
C SER A 93 17.08 15.70 -39.14
N ILE A 94 16.64 16.76 -38.45
CA ILE A 94 16.71 18.14 -38.92
C ILE A 94 18.16 18.57 -39.06
N GLU A 95 19.03 18.29 -38.08
CA GLU A 95 20.45 18.60 -38.16
C GLU A 95 21.12 17.94 -39.37
N ILE A 96 20.82 16.67 -39.60
CA ILE A 96 21.35 15.95 -40.77
C ILE A 96 20.85 16.59 -42.06
N ALA A 97 19.56 16.91 -42.14
CA ALA A 97 18.99 17.57 -43.32
C ALA A 97 19.63 18.92 -43.57
N GLU A 98 19.87 19.72 -42.54
CA GLU A 98 20.58 21.00 -42.66
C GLU A 98 22.00 20.83 -43.19
N LYS A 99 22.74 19.84 -42.67
CA LYS A 99 24.11 19.56 -43.16
C LYS A 99 24.12 19.11 -44.61
N VAL A 100 23.17 18.26 -45.01
CA VAL A 100 23.05 17.83 -46.39
C VAL A 100 22.74 19.01 -47.30
N LEU A 101 21.79 19.87 -46.91
CA LEU A 101 21.45 21.08 -47.66
C LEU A 101 22.63 22.07 -47.78
N GLN A 102 23.39 22.29 -46.71
CA GLN A 102 24.57 23.13 -46.71
C GLN A 102 25.61 22.61 -47.69
N LYS A 103 25.84 21.31 -47.70
CA LYS A 103 26.79 20.70 -48.65
C LYS A 103 26.31 20.85 -50.08
N GLU A 104 25.05 20.59 -50.38
CA GLU A 104 24.45 20.75 -51.71
C GLU A 104 24.56 22.21 -52.22
N LEU A 105 24.26 23.18 -51.34
CA LEU A 105 24.38 24.59 -51.67
C LEU A 105 25.82 24.99 -51.91
N SER A 106 26.76 24.49 -51.12
CA SER A 106 28.20 24.74 -51.29
C SER A 106 28.69 24.18 -52.62
N ASP A 107 28.34 22.93 -52.94
CA ASP A 107 28.69 22.26 -54.18
C ASP A 107 28.10 23.02 -55.38
N LYS A 108 26.85 23.48 -55.28
CA LYS A 108 26.21 24.30 -56.31
C LYS A 108 26.93 25.62 -56.54
N THR A 109 27.32 26.30 -55.48
CA THR A 109 28.08 27.55 -55.55
C THR A 109 29.44 27.32 -56.20
N GLN A 110 30.13 26.25 -55.88
CA GLN A 110 31.37 25.87 -56.49
C GLN A 110 31.21 25.56 -57.99
N GLN A 111 30.16 24.84 -58.34
CA GLN A 111 29.82 24.56 -59.77
C GLN A 111 29.54 25.86 -60.56
N GLU A 112 28.78 26.77 -59.97
CA GLU A 112 28.51 28.09 -60.58
C GLU A 112 29.78 28.87 -60.78
N LYS A 113 30.71 28.89 -59.84
CA LYS A 113 32.02 29.52 -60.00
C LYS A 113 32.83 28.91 -61.12
N LEU A 114 32.87 27.57 -61.16
CA LEU A 114 33.59 26.87 -62.24
C LEU A 114 33.02 27.19 -63.63
N VAL A 115 31.70 27.16 -63.73
CA VAL A 115 31.05 27.52 -65.00
C VAL A 115 31.31 28.96 -65.40
N ASN A 116 31.22 29.87 -64.43
CA ASN A 116 31.57 31.28 -64.68
C ASN A 116 33.00 31.48 -65.10
N GLU A 117 33.96 30.79 -64.51
CA GLU A 117 35.36 30.84 -64.92
C GLU A 117 35.56 30.31 -66.33
N TRP A 118 34.92 29.20 -66.66
CA TRP A 118 34.97 28.63 -68.02
C TRP A 118 34.35 29.56 -69.05
N ILE A 119 33.24 30.22 -68.74
CA ILE A 119 32.61 31.18 -69.61
C ILE A 119 33.54 32.36 -69.81
N LYS A 120 34.23 32.81 -68.79
CA LYS A 120 35.23 33.90 -68.92
C LYS A 120 36.39 33.52 -69.80
N GLU A 121 36.89 32.28 -69.66
CA GLU A 121 37.96 31.78 -70.52
C GLU A 121 37.52 31.71 -71.98
N LEU A 122 36.27 31.28 -72.23
CA LEU A 122 35.73 31.25 -73.59
C LEU A 122 35.56 32.62 -74.22
N ASN A 123 35.25 33.64 -73.42
CA ASN A 123 35.09 35.02 -73.91
C ASN A 123 36.40 35.72 -74.20
N PHE A 124 37.55 35.30 -73.65
CA PHE A 124 38.88 35.85 -73.90
C PHE A 124 39.55 35.33 -75.15
N ASN A 125 39.07 34.17 -75.64
CA ASN A 125 39.60 33.60 -76.84
C ASN A 125 38.70 33.91 -78.05
#